data_007e33fe3d41f2a49a11f70611386d20
#
_entry.id   007e33fe3d41f2a49a11f70611386d20
#
_cell.length_a   1.000
_cell.length_b   1.000
_cell.length_c   1.000
_cell.angle_alpha   90.00
_cell.angle_beta   90.00
_cell.angle_gamma   90.00
#
_symmetry.space_group_name_H-M   'P 1'
#
loop_
_entity.id
_entity.type
_entity.pdbx_description
1 polymer ?
#
loop_
_entity_poly.entity_id
_entity_poly.type
_entity_poly.pdbx_seq_one_letter_code
_entity_poly.pdbx_strand_id
1 'polypeptide(L)'
;MPQIPRPLIAATAVAVAAGGWFLLRPKASELQSTPVVPVQASPAKAEAVAALGQLEPAGDIRSLAAPTAGIAGTPRIAALHVKEGAVIQRGEVLATFDHRQGLLAELEEINAKLQSLQQQIALQTVEVRRFQKAAEWGAAEQVLVDNKREELIRMQGQRLEALASQKGLQFDLALSQLTSPMDGLVLEIHAREGERPGSDGVMDVGASQKMEAKIEVYESDVARIRLGQIVRLTSENGGFKGDLNGSVIRISPQVEQRAVLSTDPTGDADARVVQVDVALDPADAKKVMRLA
;
A
#
# COMPACT_ATOMS: atom_id res chain seq x y z
N MET A 1 -45.35 75.42 -2.92
CA MET A 1 -46.30 76.34 -3.57
C MET A 1 -45.51 77.39 -4.36
N PRO A 2 -45.96 77.88 -5.45
CA PRO A 2 -46.49 77.24 -6.67
C PRO A 2 -45.78 77.68 -7.96
N GLN A 3 -45.86 76.79 -8.95
CA GLN A 3 -46.38 77.08 -10.32
C GLN A 3 -45.57 77.94 -11.30
N ILE A 4 -45.05 77.32 -12.34
CA ILE A 4 -45.35 77.41 -13.80
C ILE A 4 -45.83 78.79 -14.33
N PRO A 5 -45.49 79.28 -15.62
CA PRO A 5 -45.57 78.50 -16.87
C PRO A 5 -44.57 78.85 -17.98
N ARG A 6 -44.64 78.08 -19.04
CA ARG A 6 -44.22 78.24 -20.42
C ARG A 6 -44.74 79.60 -21.06
N PRO A 7 -44.22 80.04 -22.20
CA PRO A 7 -44.48 79.40 -23.50
C PRO A 7 -43.41 79.54 -24.59
N LEU A 8 -43.48 78.56 -25.50
CA LEU A 8 -43.54 78.74 -26.96
C LEU A 8 -42.89 80.01 -27.56
N ILE A 9 -41.87 79.80 -28.43
CA ILE A 9 -41.65 80.38 -29.78
C ILE A 9 -40.35 79.80 -30.30
N ALA A 10 -40.41 79.04 -31.35
CA ALA A 10 -39.48 78.98 -32.50
C ALA A 10 -39.54 77.63 -33.23
N ALA A 11 -40.61 77.40 -33.90
CA ALA A 11 -40.77 76.29 -34.83
C ALA A 11 -40.78 76.77 -36.27
N THR A 12 -39.77 77.52 -36.71
CA THR A 12 -39.72 77.94 -38.14
C THR A 12 -38.29 78.04 -38.76
N ALA A 13 -37.24 77.56 -38.07
CA ALA A 13 -35.89 77.67 -38.64
C ALA A 13 -35.23 76.29 -39.01
N VAL A 14 -35.94 75.17 -38.98
CA VAL A 14 -35.35 73.82 -39.21
C VAL A 14 -35.66 73.27 -40.60
N ALA A 15 -36.51 73.91 -41.40
CA ALA A 15 -36.94 73.37 -42.72
C ALA A 15 -36.02 73.65 -43.89
N VAL A 16 -35.02 74.54 -43.80
CA VAL A 16 -34.15 74.93 -44.93
C VAL A 16 -32.76 74.24 -44.86
N ALA A 17 -32.33 73.73 -43.69
CA ALA A 17 -31.03 73.07 -43.56
C ALA A 17 -31.06 71.54 -43.91
N ALA A 18 -32.23 70.94 -44.01
CA ALA A 18 -32.37 69.51 -44.33
C ALA A 18 -32.35 69.16 -45.82
N GLY A 19 -32.60 70.18 -46.72
CA GLY A 19 -32.61 69.95 -48.17
C GLY A 19 -31.23 69.97 -48.84
N GLY A 20 -30.24 70.63 -48.24
CA GLY A 20 -28.89 70.76 -48.80
C GLY A 20 -27.94 69.61 -48.57
N TRP A 21 -28.23 68.81 -47.53
CA TRP A 21 -27.32 67.68 -47.18
C TRP A 21 -27.61 66.43 -48.01
N PHE A 22 -28.74 66.28 -48.66
CA PHE A 22 -29.09 65.08 -49.42
C PHE A 22 -28.46 65.03 -50.82
N LEU A 23 -27.94 66.15 -51.34
CA LEU A 23 -27.35 66.23 -52.67
C LEU A 23 -25.80 66.15 -52.69
N LEU A 24 -25.14 66.09 -51.52
CA LEU A 24 -23.68 66.01 -51.39
C LEU A 24 -23.16 64.79 -50.62
N ARG A 25 -23.90 63.68 -50.65
CA ARG A 25 -23.35 62.41 -50.13
C ARG A 25 -22.42 61.81 -51.19
N PRO A 26 -21.12 61.66 -50.91
CA PRO A 26 -20.25 60.81 -51.73
C PRO A 26 -20.78 59.40 -51.70
N LYS A 27 -20.94 58.79 -52.83
CA LYS A 27 -21.32 57.39 -53.04
C LYS A 27 -20.31 56.51 -52.28
N ALA A 28 -20.70 56.01 -51.16
CA ALA A 28 -19.89 55.02 -50.43
C ALA A 28 -19.72 53.78 -51.32
N SER A 29 -18.50 53.54 -51.75
CA SER A 29 -18.13 52.26 -52.38
C SER A 29 -18.56 51.13 -51.44
N GLU A 30 -19.43 50.27 -51.92
CA GLU A 30 -19.72 49.00 -51.27
C GLU A 30 -18.39 48.23 -51.17
N LEU A 31 -17.77 48.27 -49.95
CA LEU A 31 -16.79 47.30 -49.57
C LEU A 31 -17.56 45.99 -49.52
N GLN A 32 -17.38 45.16 -50.55
CA GLN A 32 -17.79 43.78 -50.52
C GLN A 32 -17.22 43.15 -49.26
N SER A 33 -18.07 42.93 -48.24
CA SER A 33 -17.76 42.07 -47.10
C SER A 33 -17.56 40.68 -47.69
N THR A 34 -16.32 40.31 -47.89
CA THR A 34 -15.96 38.90 -48.04
C THR A 34 -16.57 38.11 -46.86
N PRO A 35 -17.30 37.02 -47.13
CA PRO A 35 -17.83 36.20 -46.06
C PRO A 35 -16.65 35.72 -45.22
N VAL A 36 -16.58 36.12 -43.95
CA VAL A 36 -15.68 35.55 -42.97
C VAL A 36 -16.13 34.11 -42.81
N VAL A 37 -15.46 33.21 -43.53
CA VAL A 37 -15.55 31.78 -43.26
C VAL A 37 -15.13 31.59 -41.80
N PRO A 38 -16.01 31.05 -40.92
CA PRO A 38 -15.58 30.76 -39.56
C PRO A 38 -14.41 29.78 -39.67
N VAL A 39 -13.22 30.24 -39.31
CA VAL A 39 -12.08 29.37 -39.10
C VAL A 39 -12.53 28.44 -37.99
N GLN A 40 -12.91 27.22 -38.37
CA GLN A 40 -13.07 26.14 -37.38
C GLN A 40 -11.74 26.07 -36.64
N ALA A 41 -11.71 26.52 -35.39
CA ALA A 41 -10.59 26.33 -34.52
C ALA A 41 -10.34 24.82 -34.51
N SER A 42 -9.25 24.40 -35.16
CA SER A 42 -8.76 23.04 -35.04
C SER A 42 -8.72 22.74 -33.55
N PRO A 43 -9.27 21.61 -33.07
CA PRO A 43 -9.18 21.27 -31.65
C PRO A 43 -7.71 21.40 -31.27
N ALA A 44 -7.41 22.23 -30.28
CA ALA A 44 -6.06 22.41 -29.80
C ALA A 44 -5.51 21.01 -29.47
N LYS A 45 -4.47 20.61 -30.22
CA LYS A 45 -3.81 19.33 -30.03
C LYS A 45 -3.38 19.32 -28.57
N ALA A 46 -3.93 18.40 -27.79
CA ALA A 46 -3.59 18.30 -26.39
C ALA A 46 -2.07 18.17 -26.30
N GLU A 47 -1.41 19.17 -25.75
CA GLU A 47 0.03 19.17 -25.54
C GLU A 47 0.37 18.04 -24.56
N ALA A 48 1.16 17.07 -25.00
CA ALA A 48 1.61 15.99 -24.16
C ALA A 48 2.64 16.51 -23.15
N VAL A 49 2.52 16.08 -21.90
CA VAL A 49 3.54 16.32 -20.87
C VAL A 49 4.53 15.16 -20.94
N ALA A 50 5.81 15.46 -21.10
CA ALA A 50 6.89 14.49 -21.02
C ALA A 50 7.51 14.54 -19.60
N ALA A 51 7.77 13.39 -19.02
CA ALA A 51 8.34 13.29 -17.68
C ALA A 51 9.20 12.03 -17.57
N LEU A 52 10.13 12.01 -16.63
CA LEU A 52 10.95 10.84 -16.32
C LEU A 52 10.32 10.06 -15.16
N GLY A 53 10.59 8.77 -15.10
CA GLY A 53 10.09 7.93 -14.03
C GLY A 53 10.82 6.60 -13.94
N GLN A 54 10.47 5.84 -12.91
CA GLN A 54 10.99 4.51 -12.63
C GLN A 54 9.84 3.51 -12.59
N LEU A 55 10.12 2.27 -13.01
CA LEU A 55 9.17 1.16 -12.87
C LEU A 55 9.39 0.51 -11.52
N GLU A 56 8.29 0.35 -10.77
CA GLU A 56 8.30 -0.31 -9.48
C GLU A 56 7.13 -1.31 -9.39
N PRO A 57 7.21 -2.33 -8.54
CA PRO A 57 6.05 -3.15 -8.20
C PRO A 57 4.93 -2.28 -7.61
N ALA A 58 3.70 -2.52 -8.03
CA ALA A 58 2.54 -1.81 -7.49
C ALA A 58 2.37 -2.10 -6.00
N GLY A 59 2.25 -1.07 -5.20
CA GLY A 59 2.16 -1.16 -3.74
C GLY A 59 3.50 -0.99 -3.05
N ASP A 60 3.44 -0.88 -1.72
CA ASP A 60 4.63 -0.68 -0.92
C ASP A 60 5.57 -1.88 -0.99
N ILE A 61 6.83 -1.66 -1.26
CA ILE A 61 7.89 -2.60 -0.97
C ILE A 61 7.92 -2.77 0.56
N ARG A 62 7.87 -4.01 1.01
CA ARG A 62 7.90 -4.32 2.44
C ARG A 62 9.20 -5.02 2.80
N SER A 63 9.98 -4.35 3.62
CA SER A 63 11.14 -4.95 4.26
C SER A 63 10.66 -5.85 5.39
N LEU A 64 10.94 -7.15 5.30
CA LEU A 64 10.53 -8.15 6.27
C LEU A 64 11.64 -8.32 7.30
N ALA A 65 11.35 -7.90 8.53
CA ALA A 65 12.27 -8.02 9.66
C ALA A 65 12.18 -9.40 10.31
N ALA A 66 13.26 -9.83 10.96
CA ALA A 66 13.22 -11.02 11.82
C ALA A 66 12.36 -10.74 13.07
N PRO A 67 11.52 -11.69 13.49
CA PRO A 67 10.76 -11.55 14.72
C PRO A 67 11.72 -11.58 15.94
N THR A 68 11.48 -10.67 16.90
CA THR A 68 12.31 -10.53 18.11
C THR A 68 11.58 -10.94 19.39
N ALA A 69 10.32 -11.36 19.31
CA ALA A 69 9.52 -11.73 20.48
C ALA A 69 10.12 -12.95 21.23
N GLY A 70 10.27 -12.83 22.55
CA GLY A 70 10.74 -13.92 23.40
C GLY A 70 12.24 -14.23 23.34
N ILE A 71 13.03 -13.46 22.56
CA ILE A 71 14.45 -13.75 22.34
C ILE A 71 15.31 -12.54 22.71
N ALA A 72 16.42 -12.78 23.38
CA ALA A 72 17.44 -11.77 23.63
C ALA A 72 18.28 -11.55 22.35
N GLY A 73 17.81 -10.64 21.49
CA GLY A 73 18.48 -10.29 20.24
C GLY A 73 17.83 -10.88 18.99
N THR A 74 18.41 -10.56 17.82
CA THR A 74 17.93 -11.04 16.51
C THR A 74 18.32 -12.52 16.33
N PRO A 75 17.38 -13.43 16.01
CA PRO A 75 17.71 -14.84 15.75
C PRO A 75 18.48 -14.99 14.44
N ARG A 76 19.24 -16.10 14.33
CA ARG A 76 19.97 -16.47 13.12
C ARG A 76 19.03 -17.17 12.14
N ILE A 77 19.20 -16.92 10.85
CA ILE A 77 18.50 -17.66 9.80
C ILE A 77 19.03 -19.08 9.74
N ALA A 78 18.17 -20.06 9.99
CA ALA A 78 18.53 -21.48 9.88
C ALA A 78 18.36 -21.99 8.44
N ALA A 79 17.31 -21.52 7.73
CA ALA A 79 17.07 -21.88 6.34
C ALA A 79 16.28 -20.76 5.63
N LEU A 80 16.62 -20.52 4.34
CA LEU A 80 15.85 -19.71 3.40
C LEU A 80 15.11 -20.66 2.44
N HIS A 81 13.81 -20.47 2.28
CA HIS A 81 12.96 -21.31 1.44
C HIS A 81 12.71 -20.72 0.06
N VAL A 82 13.10 -19.45 -0.15
CA VAL A 82 12.88 -18.69 -1.38
C VAL A 82 14.20 -18.09 -1.89
N LYS A 83 14.18 -17.64 -3.13
CA LYS A 83 15.29 -16.93 -3.79
C LYS A 83 14.77 -15.60 -4.32
N GLU A 84 15.69 -14.67 -4.60
CA GLU A 84 15.36 -13.43 -5.32
C GLU A 84 14.68 -13.73 -6.65
N GLY A 85 13.64 -12.97 -6.95
CA GLY A 85 12.78 -13.20 -8.10
C GLY A 85 11.74 -14.33 -7.95
N ALA A 86 11.64 -15.00 -6.79
CA ALA A 86 10.63 -16.02 -6.55
C ALA A 86 9.24 -15.39 -6.34
N VAL A 87 8.23 -15.98 -6.98
CA VAL A 87 6.81 -15.64 -6.73
C VAL A 87 6.39 -16.29 -5.41
N ILE A 88 5.78 -15.51 -4.53
CA ILE A 88 5.35 -15.90 -3.19
C ILE A 88 3.86 -15.65 -2.98
N GLN A 89 3.25 -16.46 -2.11
CA GLN A 89 1.85 -16.31 -1.70
C GLN A 89 1.76 -15.83 -0.26
N ARG A 90 0.68 -15.14 0.07
CA ARG A 90 0.38 -14.73 1.45
C ARG A 90 0.37 -15.93 2.38
N GLY A 91 1.13 -15.86 3.49
CA GLY A 91 1.25 -16.93 4.47
C GLY A 91 2.30 -18.00 4.12
N GLU A 92 2.93 -17.93 2.95
CA GLU A 92 4.04 -18.82 2.59
C GLU A 92 5.25 -18.58 3.49
N VAL A 93 5.89 -19.66 3.92
CA VAL A 93 7.09 -19.59 4.78
C VAL A 93 8.30 -19.25 3.92
N LEU A 94 8.92 -18.10 4.17
CA LEU A 94 10.07 -17.57 3.42
C LEU A 94 11.40 -17.94 4.08
N ALA A 95 11.44 -17.90 5.42
CA ALA A 95 12.63 -18.23 6.18
C ALA A 95 12.26 -18.92 7.52
N THR A 96 13.19 -19.72 8.04
CA THR A 96 13.09 -20.38 9.35
C THR A 96 14.30 -19.97 10.19
N PHE A 97 14.06 -19.70 11.48
CA PHE A 97 15.09 -19.26 12.41
C PHE A 97 15.59 -20.40 13.31
N ASP A 98 16.83 -20.27 13.82
CA ASP A 98 17.58 -21.29 14.55
C ASP A 98 16.96 -21.72 15.87
N HIS A 99 16.25 -20.82 16.58
CA HIS A 99 15.58 -21.11 17.85
C HIS A 99 14.36 -22.04 17.71
N ARG A 100 13.86 -22.28 16.48
CA ARG A 100 12.68 -23.13 16.23
C ARG A 100 12.81 -24.54 16.79
N GLN A 101 14.00 -25.14 16.68
CA GLN A 101 14.21 -26.49 17.17
C GLN A 101 14.08 -26.59 18.70
N GLY A 102 14.58 -25.57 19.42
CA GLY A 102 14.40 -25.46 20.87
C GLY A 102 12.92 -25.36 21.24
N LEU A 103 12.17 -24.47 20.58
CA LEU A 103 10.73 -24.31 20.82
C LEU A 103 9.93 -25.59 20.53
N LEU A 104 10.31 -26.38 19.53
CA LEU A 104 9.69 -27.67 19.25
C LEU A 104 9.92 -28.65 20.38
N ALA A 105 11.15 -28.74 20.91
CA ALA A 105 11.46 -29.60 22.04
C ALA A 105 10.70 -29.18 23.31
N GLU A 106 10.62 -27.88 23.61
CA GLU A 106 9.85 -27.35 24.73
C GLU A 106 8.35 -27.63 24.59
N LEU A 107 7.81 -27.52 23.36
CA LEU A 107 6.41 -27.84 23.07
C LEU A 107 6.14 -29.34 23.30
N GLU A 108 7.05 -30.21 22.93
CA GLU A 108 6.95 -31.66 23.20
C GLU A 108 6.97 -31.96 24.69
N GLU A 109 7.86 -31.33 25.47
CA GLU A 109 7.91 -31.44 26.92
C GLU A 109 6.59 -31.03 27.57
N ILE A 110 6.04 -29.86 27.21
CA ILE A 110 4.79 -29.39 27.80
C ILE A 110 3.60 -30.28 27.41
N ASN A 111 3.61 -30.85 26.20
CA ASN A 111 2.59 -31.81 25.77
C ASN A 111 2.65 -33.09 26.61
N ALA A 112 3.83 -33.62 26.87
CA ALA A 112 4.03 -34.80 27.76
C ALA A 112 3.56 -34.50 29.19
N LYS A 113 3.86 -33.29 29.72
CA LYS A 113 3.37 -32.83 31.03
C LYS A 113 1.85 -32.75 31.07
N LEU A 114 1.22 -32.21 30.06
CA LEU A 114 -0.25 -32.13 29.94
C LEU A 114 -0.89 -33.53 29.93
N GLN A 115 -0.32 -34.45 29.19
CA GLN A 115 -0.78 -35.83 29.13
C GLN A 115 -0.67 -36.53 30.51
N SER A 116 0.45 -36.35 31.20
CA SER A 116 0.65 -36.89 32.58
C SER A 116 -0.36 -36.30 33.56
N LEU A 117 -0.54 -34.97 33.57
CA LEU A 117 -1.52 -34.29 34.41
C LEU A 117 -2.95 -34.76 34.12
N GLN A 118 -3.29 -34.97 32.86
CA GLN A 118 -4.62 -35.49 32.49
C GLN A 118 -4.87 -36.89 33.08
N GLN A 119 -3.89 -37.79 33.05
CA GLN A 119 -3.97 -39.13 33.64
C GLN A 119 -4.11 -39.03 35.15
N GLN A 120 -3.29 -38.19 35.81
CA GLN A 120 -3.34 -37.98 37.25
C GLN A 120 -4.69 -37.44 37.71
N ILE A 121 -5.24 -36.43 37.00
CA ILE A 121 -6.56 -35.87 37.28
C ILE A 121 -7.66 -36.92 37.12
N ALA A 122 -7.57 -37.77 36.10
CA ALA A 122 -8.54 -38.87 35.93
C ALA A 122 -8.53 -39.84 37.11
N LEU A 123 -7.34 -40.27 37.55
CA LEU A 123 -7.18 -41.15 38.73
C LEU A 123 -7.67 -40.46 40.00
N GLN A 124 -7.25 -39.23 40.25
CA GLN A 124 -7.65 -38.45 41.43
C GLN A 124 -9.17 -38.20 41.46
N THR A 125 -9.79 -38.01 40.31
CA THR A 125 -11.26 -37.86 40.22
C THR A 125 -12.00 -39.13 40.66
N VAL A 126 -11.46 -40.31 40.31
CA VAL A 126 -12.01 -41.60 40.75
C VAL A 126 -11.82 -41.75 42.26
N GLU A 127 -10.64 -41.35 42.78
CA GLU A 127 -10.33 -41.41 44.19
C GLU A 127 -11.25 -40.50 45.01
N VAL A 128 -11.43 -39.24 44.62
CA VAL A 128 -12.41 -38.31 45.24
C VAL A 128 -13.79 -38.96 45.32
N ARG A 129 -14.26 -39.54 44.24
CA ARG A 129 -15.58 -40.20 44.19
C ARG A 129 -15.68 -41.39 45.13
N ARG A 130 -14.59 -42.17 45.26
CA ARG A 130 -14.52 -43.32 46.18
C ARG A 130 -14.63 -42.85 47.63
N PHE A 131 -13.86 -41.84 48.03
CA PHE A 131 -13.89 -41.29 49.40
C PHE A 131 -15.23 -40.60 49.69
N GLN A 132 -15.82 -39.91 48.72
CA GLN A 132 -17.18 -39.34 48.88
C GLN A 132 -18.21 -40.42 49.25
N LYS A 133 -18.22 -41.55 48.50
CA LYS A 133 -19.15 -42.65 48.78
C LYS A 133 -18.84 -43.30 50.13
N ALA A 134 -17.58 -43.46 50.53
CA ALA A 134 -17.22 -44.00 51.83
C ALA A 134 -17.69 -43.07 52.97
N ALA A 135 -17.57 -41.77 52.83
CA ALA A 135 -18.07 -40.80 53.81
C ALA A 135 -19.57 -40.81 53.93
N GLU A 136 -20.33 -40.95 52.79
CA GLU A 136 -21.80 -41.11 52.80
C GLU A 136 -22.24 -42.34 53.64
N TRP A 137 -21.43 -43.40 53.69
CA TRP A 137 -21.72 -44.59 54.48
C TRP A 137 -21.10 -44.56 55.90
N GLY A 138 -20.51 -43.43 56.29
CA GLY A 138 -19.84 -43.29 57.59
C GLY A 138 -18.52 -44.08 57.73
N ALA A 139 -17.97 -44.54 56.58
CA ALA A 139 -16.74 -45.31 56.53
C ALA A 139 -15.44 -44.48 56.25
N ALA A 140 -15.58 -43.17 56.04
CA ALA A 140 -14.48 -42.23 55.90
C ALA A 140 -14.83 -40.87 56.53
N GLU A 141 -13.82 -40.19 57.04
CA GLU A 141 -13.99 -38.81 57.55
C GLU A 141 -14.13 -37.79 56.44
N GLN A 142 -14.98 -36.78 56.64
CA GLN A 142 -15.18 -35.72 55.67
C GLN A 142 -13.90 -34.97 55.34
N VAL A 143 -12.99 -34.79 56.30
CA VAL A 143 -11.69 -34.14 56.12
C VAL A 143 -10.85 -34.84 55.03
N LEU A 144 -10.94 -36.18 54.93
CA LEU A 144 -10.23 -36.94 53.92
C LEU A 144 -10.79 -36.66 52.51
N VAL A 145 -12.11 -36.49 52.39
CA VAL A 145 -12.75 -36.11 51.12
C VAL A 145 -12.29 -34.73 50.70
N ASP A 146 -12.26 -33.79 51.62
CA ASP A 146 -11.87 -32.40 51.34
C ASP A 146 -10.39 -32.31 50.92
N ASN A 147 -9.49 -33.03 51.61
CA ASN A 147 -8.07 -33.13 51.22
C ASN A 147 -7.92 -33.69 49.78
N LYS A 148 -8.70 -34.72 49.42
CA LYS A 148 -8.64 -35.29 48.06
C LYS A 148 -9.21 -34.32 46.99
N ARG A 149 -10.18 -33.49 47.34
CA ARG A 149 -10.70 -32.45 46.47
C ARG A 149 -9.67 -31.33 46.27
N GLU A 150 -9.01 -30.89 47.34
CA GLU A 150 -7.94 -29.89 47.23
C GLU A 150 -6.82 -30.37 46.32
N GLU A 151 -6.40 -31.63 46.43
CA GLU A 151 -5.43 -32.25 45.56
C GLU A 151 -5.88 -32.22 44.09
N LEU A 152 -7.15 -32.57 43.82
CA LEU A 152 -7.74 -32.51 42.48
C LEU A 152 -7.72 -31.06 41.92
N ILE A 153 -8.14 -30.09 42.72
CA ILE A 153 -8.17 -28.67 42.34
C ILE A 153 -6.74 -28.20 42.02
N ARG A 154 -5.75 -28.60 42.83
CA ARG A 154 -4.34 -28.25 42.60
C ARG A 154 -3.83 -28.82 41.28
N MET A 155 -4.12 -30.08 40.95
CA MET A 155 -3.74 -30.70 39.66
C MET A 155 -4.45 -30.03 38.48
N GLN A 156 -5.71 -29.66 38.63
CA GLN A 156 -6.45 -28.90 37.61
C GLN A 156 -5.82 -27.51 37.37
N GLY A 157 -5.39 -26.82 38.44
CA GLY A 157 -4.65 -25.57 38.34
C GLY A 157 -3.34 -25.74 37.55
N GLN A 158 -2.55 -26.74 37.88
CA GLN A 158 -1.30 -27.04 37.15
C GLN A 158 -1.55 -27.36 35.66
N ARG A 159 -2.65 -28.04 35.36
CA ARG A 159 -3.02 -28.31 33.97
C ARG A 159 -3.37 -27.00 33.22
N LEU A 160 -4.07 -26.06 33.85
CA LEU A 160 -4.39 -24.75 33.23
C LEU A 160 -3.11 -23.94 33.01
N GLU A 161 -2.17 -23.92 33.93
CA GLU A 161 -0.86 -23.29 33.77
C GLU A 161 -0.09 -23.89 32.58
N ALA A 162 -0.05 -25.22 32.48
CA ALA A 162 0.61 -25.94 31.41
C ALA A 162 -0.05 -25.65 30.04
N LEU A 163 -1.39 -25.51 29.99
CA LEU A 163 -2.12 -25.10 28.78
C LEU A 163 -1.78 -23.67 28.37
N ALA A 164 -1.65 -22.75 29.32
CA ALA A 164 -1.22 -21.39 29.04
C ALA A 164 0.20 -21.34 28.47
N SER A 165 1.12 -22.12 29.08
CA SER A 165 2.50 -22.25 28.58
C SER A 165 2.55 -22.86 27.18
N GLN A 166 1.76 -23.91 26.89
CA GLN A 166 1.64 -24.51 25.57
C GLN A 166 1.22 -23.48 24.52
N LYS A 167 0.23 -22.67 24.85
CA LYS A 167 -0.27 -21.62 23.94
C LYS A 167 0.80 -20.54 23.68
N GLY A 168 1.57 -20.16 24.69
CA GLY A 168 2.71 -19.25 24.52
C GLY A 168 3.76 -19.82 23.56
N LEU A 169 4.18 -21.08 23.80
CA LEU A 169 5.14 -21.76 22.91
C LEU A 169 4.63 -21.92 21.47
N GLN A 170 3.34 -22.16 21.26
CA GLN A 170 2.76 -22.21 19.92
C GLN A 170 2.84 -20.84 19.21
N PHE A 171 2.63 -19.77 19.94
CA PHE A 171 2.80 -18.41 19.43
C PHE A 171 4.26 -18.13 19.06
N ASP A 172 5.20 -18.43 19.94
CA ASP A 172 6.63 -18.24 19.69
C ASP A 172 7.11 -19.14 18.52
N LEU A 173 6.57 -20.35 18.41
CA LEU A 173 6.83 -21.24 17.28
C LEU A 173 6.33 -20.67 15.94
N ALA A 174 5.20 -20.00 15.93
CA ALA A 174 4.73 -19.29 14.74
C ALA A 174 5.67 -18.13 14.36
N LEU A 175 6.17 -17.39 15.35
CA LEU A 175 7.16 -16.33 15.15
C LEU A 175 8.56 -16.84 14.78
N SER A 176 8.86 -18.14 14.97
CA SER A 176 10.13 -18.73 14.53
C SER A 176 10.24 -18.95 13.01
N GLN A 177 9.23 -18.53 12.26
CA GLN A 177 9.19 -18.54 10.81
C GLN A 177 8.81 -17.15 10.28
N LEU A 178 9.49 -16.71 9.25
CA LEU A 178 9.13 -15.52 8.49
C LEU A 178 8.14 -15.93 7.41
N THR A 179 6.95 -15.37 7.44
CA THR A 179 5.90 -15.64 6.43
C THR A 179 5.61 -14.40 5.59
N SER A 180 5.22 -14.60 4.33
CA SER A 180 4.83 -13.50 3.46
C SER A 180 3.53 -12.85 3.94
N PRO A 181 3.47 -11.52 4.12
CA PRO A 181 2.25 -10.80 4.45
C PRO A 181 1.31 -10.59 3.24
N MET A 182 1.78 -10.90 2.02
CA MET A 182 1.09 -10.58 0.77
C MET A 182 1.47 -11.55 -0.36
N ASP A 183 0.66 -11.59 -1.40
CA ASP A 183 1.04 -12.23 -2.66
C ASP A 183 1.98 -11.30 -3.44
N GLY A 184 3.08 -11.82 -3.98
CA GLY A 184 4.05 -10.98 -4.65
C GLY A 184 5.32 -11.67 -5.11
N LEU A 185 6.41 -10.95 -5.07
CA LEU A 185 7.74 -11.38 -5.48
C LEU A 185 8.76 -11.04 -4.41
N VAL A 186 9.76 -11.88 -4.22
CA VAL A 186 10.95 -11.55 -3.44
C VAL A 186 11.84 -10.65 -4.31
N LEU A 187 12.09 -9.43 -3.86
CA LEU A 187 12.87 -8.44 -4.61
C LEU A 187 14.35 -8.57 -4.29
N GLU A 188 14.69 -8.55 -3.02
CA GLU A 188 16.07 -8.60 -2.54
C GLU A 188 16.15 -9.39 -1.23
N ILE A 189 17.25 -10.11 -1.02
CA ILE A 189 17.54 -10.86 0.22
C ILE A 189 18.75 -10.23 0.90
N HIS A 190 18.53 -9.59 2.05
CA HIS A 190 19.56 -8.87 2.81
C HIS A 190 20.36 -9.75 3.75
N ALA A 191 19.80 -10.89 4.20
CA ALA A 191 20.49 -11.81 5.11
C ALA A 191 20.38 -13.25 4.62
N ARG A 192 21.49 -13.99 4.71
CA ARG A 192 21.64 -15.36 4.22
C ARG A 192 21.55 -16.38 5.33
N GLU A 193 21.47 -17.66 4.97
CA GLU A 193 21.52 -18.77 5.93
C GLU A 193 22.80 -18.69 6.78
N GLY A 194 22.64 -18.85 8.10
CA GLY A 194 23.69 -18.72 9.09
C GLY A 194 23.93 -17.30 9.59
N GLU A 195 23.38 -16.28 8.95
CA GLU A 195 23.52 -14.87 9.35
C GLU A 195 22.43 -14.41 10.31
N ARG A 196 22.69 -13.33 11.00
CA ARG A 196 21.71 -12.57 11.79
C ARG A 196 21.29 -11.35 11.02
N PRO A 197 19.99 -11.16 10.71
CA PRO A 197 19.52 -9.98 10.02
C PRO A 197 19.85 -8.70 10.76
N GLY A 198 20.28 -7.69 10.00
CA GLY A 198 20.59 -6.35 10.47
C GLY A 198 19.40 -5.41 10.45
N SER A 199 19.68 -4.10 10.30
CA SER A 199 18.68 -3.03 10.21
C SER A 199 17.76 -3.15 8.99
N ASP A 200 18.27 -3.71 7.91
CA ASP A 200 17.57 -3.82 6.62
C ASP A 200 16.59 -5.02 6.59
N GLY A 201 16.57 -5.80 7.68
CA GLY A 201 15.71 -6.97 7.80
C GLY A 201 16.27 -8.22 7.12
N VAL A 202 15.38 -9.14 6.75
CA VAL A 202 15.72 -10.41 6.10
C VAL A 202 15.67 -10.29 4.58
N MET A 203 14.58 -9.71 4.05
CA MET A 203 14.34 -9.56 2.63
C MET A 203 13.27 -8.51 2.34
N ASP A 204 13.26 -8.01 1.12
CA ASP A 204 12.23 -7.14 0.58
C ASP A 204 11.28 -7.93 -0.30
N VAL A 205 9.99 -7.69 -0.12
CA VAL A 205 8.92 -8.27 -0.93
C VAL A 205 8.01 -7.18 -1.50
N GLY A 206 7.54 -7.37 -2.73
CA GLY A 206 6.68 -6.43 -3.42
C GLY A 206 5.60 -7.13 -4.25
N ALA A 207 4.49 -6.45 -4.53
CA ALA A 207 3.38 -6.97 -5.30
C ALA A 207 3.66 -6.88 -6.82
N SER A 208 4.59 -7.68 -7.32
CA SER A 208 5.06 -7.62 -8.72
C SER A 208 4.02 -7.98 -9.79
N GLN A 209 2.88 -8.57 -9.43
CA GLN A 209 1.82 -8.88 -10.38
C GLN A 209 1.14 -7.63 -10.95
N LYS A 210 1.29 -6.50 -10.26
CA LYS A 210 0.89 -5.19 -10.73
C LYS A 210 2.13 -4.31 -10.72
N MET A 211 2.44 -3.73 -11.84
CA MET A 211 3.54 -2.78 -12.00
C MET A 211 3.00 -1.37 -12.08
N GLU A 212 3.69 -0.46 -11.46
CA GLU A 212 3.43 0.97 -11.51
C GLU A 212 4.68 1.70 -12.00
N ALA A 213 4.47 2.86 -12.59
CA ALA A 213 5.55 3.79 -12.88
C ALA A 213 5.40 4.99 -11.96
N LYS A 214 6.42 5.30 -11.17
CA LYS A 214 6.54 6.55 -10.44
C LYS A 214 7.19 7.58 -11.35
N ILE A 215 6.43 8.59 -11.72
CA ILE A 215 6.82 9.61 -12.69
C ILE A 215 6.98 10.94 -11.97
N GLU A 216 8.09 11.64 -12.23
CA GLU A 216 8.37 12.96 -11.72
C GLU A 216 7.95 14.03 -12.75
N VAL A 217 6.85 14.70 -12.48
CA VAL A 217 6.32 15.77 -13.32
C VAL A 217 6.72 17.12 -12.74
N TYR A 218 7.22 18.05 -13.57
CA TYR A 218 7.52 19.40 -13.12
C TYR A 218 6.29 20.11 -12.53
N GLU A 219 6.51 20.88 -11.46
CA GLU A 219 5.44 21.66 -10.79
C GLU A 219 4.63 22.52 -11.79
N SER A 220 5.30 23.07 -12.80
CA SER A 220 4.68 23.86 -13.87
C SER A 220 3.65 23.11 -14.72
N ASP A 221 3.84 21.78 -14.85
CA ASP A 221 3.05 20.95 -15.75
C ASP A 221 2.00 20.10 -15.03
N VAL A 222 2.09 19.98 -13.71
CA VAL A 222 1.18 19.12 -12.91
C VAL A 222 -0.29 19.51 -13.09
N ALA A 223 -0.59 20.79 -13.28
CA ALA A 223 -1.96 21.28 -13.51
C ALA A 223 -2.61 20.70 -14.78
N ARG A 224 -1.82 20.14 -15.70
CA ARG A 224 -2.26 19.51 -16.96
C ARG A 224 -2.51 18.01 -16.80
N ILE A 225 -2.11 17.41 -15.66
CA ILE A 225 -2.27 15.98 -15.37
C ILE A 225 -3.60 15.74 -14.65
N ARG A 226 -4.29 14.68 -15.02
CA ARG A 226 -5.57 14.29 -14.41
C ARG A 226 -5.58 12.79 -14.08
N LEU A 227 -6.29 12.42 -13.02
CA LEU A 227 -6.54 11.02 -12.68
C LEU A 227 -7.24 10.31 -13.85
N GLY A 228 -6.82 9.09 -14.15
CA GLY A 228 -7.33 8.28 -15.25
C GLY A 228 -6.77 8.67 -16.64
N GLN A 229 -5.88 9.66 -16.73
CA GLN A 229 -5.22 10.03 -17.99
C GLN A 229 -4.33 8.88 -18.47
N ILE A 230 -4.40 8.57 -19.77
CA ILE A 230 -3.56 7.54 -20.40
C ILE A 230 -2.13 8.06 -20.51
N VAL A 231 -1.19 7.22 -20.13
CA VAL A 231 0.26 7.47 -20.17
C VAL A 231 0.91 6.40 -21.04
N ARG A 232 1.82 6.82 -21.91
CA ARG A 232 2.70 5.96 -22.69
C ARG A 232 4.10 6.04 -22.11
N LEU A 233 4.67 4.89 -21.78
CA LEU A 233 6.01 4.76 -21.21
C LEU A 233 6.95 4.16 -22.26
N THR A 234 8.09 4.77 -22.44
CA THR A 234 9.17 4.30 -23.33
C THR A 234 10.44 4.17 -22.54
N SER A 235 11.27 3.17 -22.86
CA SER A 235 12.56 3.01 -22.19
C SER A 235 13.64 3.80 -22.93
N GLU A 236 14.34 4.71 -22.23
CA GLU A 236 15.48 5.44 -22.78
C GLU A 236 16.71 4.56 -22.97
N ASN A 237 16.94 3.63 -22.03
CA ASN A 237 18.16 2.81 -21.97
C ASN A 237 17.95 1.37 -22.43
N GLY A 238 16.80 1.05 -23.03
CA GLY A 238 16.52 -0.28 -23.58
C GLY A 238 16.19 -1.35 -22.55
N GLY A 239 15.79 -0.98 -21.31
CA GLY A 239 15.38 -1.92 -20.28
C GLY A 239 14.18 -2.78 -20.70
N PHE A 240 13.31 -2.25 -21.56
CA PHE A 240 12.24 -3.02 -22.22
C PHE A 240 12.08 -2.59 -23.68
N LYS A 241 11.45 -3.45 -24.49
CA LYS A 241 11.22 -3.19 -25.92
C LYS A 241 9.77 -2.73 -26.16
N GLY A 242 9.63 -1.70 -26.98
CA GLY A 242 8.32 -1.12 -27.36
C GLY A 242 7.77 -0.18 -26.28
N ASP A 243 6.50 0.17 -26.43
CA ASP A 243 5.78 1.05 -25.52
C ASP A 243 4.98 0.25 -24.50
N LEU A 244 4.88 0.77 -23.30
CA LEU A 244 3.96 0.28 -22.26
C LEU A 244 2.87 1.33 -22.07
N ASN A 245 1.64 0.88 -21.84
CA ASN A 245 0.51 1.75 -21.56
C ASN A 245 0.09 1.62 -20.10
N GLY A 246 -0.40 2.73 -19.58
CA GLY A 246 -0.93 2.79 -18.22
C GLY A 246 -1.85 3.97 -18.03
N SER A 247 -2.36 4.12 -16.83
CA SER A 247 -3.23 5.22 -16.46
C SER A 247 -2.80 5.85 -15.13
N VAL A 248 -2.95 7.17 -15.01
CA VAL A 248 -2.66 7.91 -13.77
C VAL A 248 -3.61 7.47 -12.68
N ILE A 249 -3.09 6.94 -11.58
CA ILE A 249 -3.87 6.49 -10.42
C ILE A 249 -3.73 7.40 -9.21
N ARG A 250 -2.60 8.13 -9.09
CA ARG A 250 -2.36 9.05 -7.98
C ARG A 250 -1.50 10.22 -8.43
N ILE A 251 -1.78 11.39 -7.87
CA ILE A 251 -0.97 12.60 -7.99
C ILE A 251 -0.63 13.00 -6.55
N SER A 252 0.67 13.06 -6.21
CA SER A 252 1.11 13.47 -4.88
C SER A 252 0.71 14.92 -4.61
N PRO A 253 0.20 15.24 -3.40
CA PRO A 253 -0.03 16.63 -3.02
C PRO A 253 1.26 17.35 -2.57
N GLN A 254 2.39 16.65 -2.54
CA GLN A 254 3.69 17.19 -2.13
C GLN A 254 4.54 17.55 -3.33
N VAL A 255 5.27 18.64 -3.21
CA VAL A 255 6.30 19.05 -4.16
C VAL A 255 7.65 18.66 -3.56
N GLU A 256 8.41 17.86 -4.28
CA GLU A 256 9.69 17.31 -3.86
C GLU A 256 10.81 17.81 -4.77
N GLN A 257 12.06 17.61 -4.35
CA GLN A 257 13.21 17.77 -5.22
C GLN A 257 13.32 16.55 -6.13
N ARG A 258 13.76 16.75 -7.36
CA ARG A 258 13.94 15.69 -8.34
C ARG A 258 14.94 14.64 -7.84
N ALA A 259 14.52 13.38 -7.82
CA ALA A 259 15.35 12.24 -7.43
C ALA A 259 15.81 11.41 -8.65
N VAL A 260 14.99 11.33 -9.70
CA VAL A 260 15.34 10.58 -10.92
C VAL A 260 16.38 11.36 -11.73
N LEU A 261 17.57 10.78 -11.86
CA LEU A 261 18.66 11.36 -12.64
C LEU A 261 18.30 11.38 -14.13
N SER A 262 18.35 12.57 -14.73
CA SER A 262 18.27 12.72 -16.18
C SER A 262 19.63 12.36 -16.79
N THR A 263 19.60 11.70 -17.95
CA THR A 263 20.79 11.52 -18.80
C THR A 263 21.23 12.82 -19.46
N ASP A 264 20.40 13.86 -19.40
CA ASP A 264 20.72 15.19 -19.90
C ASP A 264 21.55 15.97 -18.86
N PRO A 265 22.82 16.27 -19.14
CA PRO A 265 23.70 17.00 -18.22
C PRO A 265 23.28 18.46 -17.99
N THR A 266 22.36 18.98 -18.79
CA THR A 266 21.78 20.32 -18.64
C THR A 266 20.50 20.32 -17.82
N GLY A 267 20.05 19.15 -17.38
CA GLY A 267 18.86 18.99 -16.54
C GLY A 267 19.03 19.70 -15.20
N ASP A 268 18.02 20.49 -14.83
CA ASP A 268 18.00 21.30 -13.61
C ASP A 268 17.91 20.36 -12.39
N ALA A 269 19.03 20.17 -11.68
CA ALA A 269 19.11 19.30 -10.50
C ALA A 269 18.26 19.81 -9.34
N ASP A 270 17.92 21.12 -9.33
CA ASP A 270 17.09 21.75 -8.32
C ASP A 270 15.61 21.85 -8.72
N ALA A 271 15.20 21.15 -9.79
CA ALA A 271 13.85 21.23 -10.28
C ALA A 271 12.85 20.66 -9.25
N ARG A 272 11.80 21.42 -9.02
CA ARG A 272 10.66 21.02 -8.18
C ARG A 272 9.73 20.13 -8.99
N VAL A 273 9.46 18.94 -8.46
CA VAL A 273 8.64 17.91 -9.10
C VAL A 273 7.51 17.46 -8.21
N VAL A 274 6.47 16.98 -8.84
CA VAL A 274 5.34 16.30 -8.20
C VAL A 274 5.35 14.86 -8.66
N GLN A 275 5.30 13.92 -7.72
CA GLN A 275 5.25 12.50 -8.02
C GLN A 275 3.85 12.11 -8.52
N VAL A 276 3.81 11.39 -9.62
CA VAL A 276 2.59 10.85 -10.24
C VAL A 276 2.75 9.35 -10.41
N ASP A 277 1.83 8.58 -9.85
CA ASP A 277 1.84 7.13 -9.98
C ASP A 277 0.92 6.72 -11.13
N VAL A 278 1.43 5.85 -11.97
CA VAL A 278 0.78 5.33 -13.17
C VAL A 278 0.70 3.82 -13.07
N ALA A 279 -0.52 3.27 -12.97
CA ALA A 279 -0.72 1.83 -13.05
C ALA A 279 -0.56 1.36 -14.50
N LEU A 280 0.29 0.35 -14.71
CA LEU A 280 0.44 -0.27 -16.02
C LEU A 280 -0.75 -1.17 -16.35
N ASP A 281 -1.06 -1.27 -17.64
CA ASP A 281 -2.03 -2.24 -18.13
C ASP A 281 -1.55 -3.67 -17.79
N PRO A 282 -2.44 -4.60 -17.40
CA PRO A 282 -2.05 -5.95 -16.96
C PRO A 282 -1.24 -6.74 -18.00
N ALA A 283 -1.46 -6.47 -19.29
CA ALA A 283 -0.72 -7.11 -20.38
C ALA A 283 0.73 -6.58 -20.47
N ASP A 284 0.92 -5.30 -20.19
CA ASP A 284 2.22 -4.62 -20.24
C ASP A 284 2.99 -4.83 -18.93
N ALA A 285 2.32 -4.87 -17.79
CA ALA A 285 2.92 -5.22 -16.50
C ALA A 285 3.68 -6.56 -16.57
N LYS A 286 3.10 -7.58 -17.21
CA LYS A 286 3.75 -8.89 -17.39
C LYS A 286 5.05 -8.86 -18.18
N LYS A 287 5.24 -7.87 -19.06
CA LYS A 287 6.46 -7.73 -19.87
C LYS A 287 7.64 -7.27 -19.02
N VAL A 288 7.38 -6.53 -17.95
CA VAL A 288 8.40 -5.86 -17.12
C VAL A 288 8.51 -6.39 -15.70
N MET A 289 7.70 -7.38 -15.33
CA MET A 289 7.74 -8.02 -13.99
C MET A 289 9.12 -8.53 -13.53
N ARG A 290 10.04 -8.78 -14.48
CA ARG A 290 11.39 -9.29 -14.18
C ARG A 290 12.44 -8.20 -14.21
N LEU A 291 12.06 -6.94 -14.40
CA LEU A 291 12.97 -5.79 -14.51
C LEU A 291 12.97 -4.92 -13.25
N ALA A 292 12.04 -5.19 -12.32
CA ALA A 292 11.94 -4.50 -11.04
C ALA A 292 12.74 -5.21 -9.96
#